data_82f3cb81cfc9248a684d7eec2598f143
#
_entry.id   82f3cb81cfc9248a684d7eec2598f143
#
_cell.length_a   1.000
_cell.length_b   1.000
_cell.length_c   1.000
_cell.angle_alpha   90.00
_cell.angle_beta   90.00
_cell.angle_gamma   90.00
#
_symmetry.space_group_name_H-M   'P 1'
#
loop_
_entity.id
_entity.type
_entity.pdbx_description
1 polymer ?
#
loop_
_entity_poly.entity_id
_entity_poly.type
_entity_poly.pdbx_seq_one_letter_code
_entity_poly.pdbx_strand_id
1 'polypeptide(L)'
;MGLVLRAITHLTRTAVLLALAISCAPKKAPTAVATAPTPAPAATPVAAAAAQLPDGAGRQILNRACVTCHGLTEVTKFRGFYAREQWRDIVLTMVDYGAPVGEKDVEVLTDYLTANLGKK
;
A
#
# COMPACT_ATOMS: atom_id res chain seq x y z
N MET A 1 40.87 -1.51 37.10
CA MET A 1 41.19 -1.39 35.66
C MET A 1 39.94 -1.16 34.82
N GLY A 2 38.98 -0.34 35.23
CA GLY A 2 37.72 -0.15 34.54
C GLY A 2 37.36 1.30 34.19
N LEU A 3 38.16 2.27 34.63
CA LEU A 3 37.85 3.70 34.49
C LEU A 3 38.48 4.36 33.24
N VAL A 4 39.55 3.80 32.72
CA VAL A 4 40.31 4.38 31.61
C VAL A 4 39.67 4.08 30.23
N LEU A 5 38.87 3.01 30.13
CA LEU A 5 38.27 2.58 28.84
C LEU A 5 36.99 3.35 28.48
N ARG A 6 36.39 4.10 29.43
CA ARG A 6 35.17 4.90 29.17
C ARG A 6 35.46 6.32 28.65
N ALA A 7 36.67 6.81 28.81
CA ALA A 7 37.04 8.17 28.39
C ALA A 7 37.39 8.27 26.90
N ILE A 8 37.74 7.17 26.25
CA ILE A 8 38.17 7.19 24.84
C ILE A 8 37.00 7.14 23.86
N THR A 9 35.83 6.61 24.29
CA THR A 9 34.65 6.49 23.42
C THR A 9 33.87 7.80 23.23
N HIS A 10 34.09 8.81 24.06
CA HIS A 10 33.40 10.08 23.92
C HIS A 10 34.14 11.12 23.04
N LEU A 11 35.44 10.94 22.82
CA LEU A 11 36.22 11.90 22.06
C LEU A 11 36.14 11.69 20.53
N THR A 12 35.73 10.50 20.10
CA THR A 12 35.59 10.19 18.65
C THR A 12 34.19 10.52 18.09
N ARG A 13 33.20 10.82 18.97
CA ARG A 13 31.83 11.15 18.51
C ARG A 13 31.59 12.63 18.19
N THR A 14 32.44 13.52 18.65
CA THR A 14 32.30 14.96 18.44
C THR A 14 32.97 15.48 17.16
N ALA A 15 33.82 14.69 16.51
CA ALA A 15 34.54 15.10 15.31
C ALA A 15 33.83 14.81 13.97
N VAL A 16 32.70 14.05 13.98
CA VAL A 16 31.99 13.64 12.74
C VAL A 16 30.80 14.53 12.41
N LEU A 17 30.37 15.43 13.30
CA LEU A 17 29.17 16.24 13.12
C LEU A 17 29.40 17.63 12.50
N LEU A 18 30.60 17.99 12.05
CA LEU A 18 30.88 19.34 11.55
C LEU A 18 31.18 19.42 10.03
N ALA A 19 30.87 18.40 9.24
CA ALA A 19 31.21 18.37 7.81
C ALA A 19 30.05 18.19 6.84
N LEU A 20 28.79 18.45 7.21
CA LEU A 20 27.63 18.34 6.30
C LEU A 20 26.77 19.61 6.27
N ALA A 21 27.43 20.78 6.15
CA ALA A 21 26.77 22.02 5.79
C ALA A 21 27.26 22.46 4.40
N ILE A 22 26.86 21.77 3.35
CA ILE A 22 27.14 22.20 1.98
C ILE A 22 25.82 22.28 1.22
N SER A 23 25.42 23.54 0.96
CA SER A 23 24.69 24.05 -0.21
C SER A 23 23.41 23.33 -0.65
N CYS A 24 22.29 23.71 -0.08
CA CYS A 24 21.05 23.77 -0.86
C CYS A 24 21.00 25.12 -1.60
N ALA A 25 21.56 25.19 -2.80
CA ALA A 25 21.24 26.25 -3.74
C ALA A 25 19.81 25.99 -4.29
N PRO A 26 18.91 26.98 -4.32
CA PRO A 26 17.59 26.82 -4.92
C PRO A 26 17.77 26.72 -6.44
N LYS A 27 17.60 25.49 -6.94
CA LYS A 27 17.55 25.24 -8.38
C LYS A 27 16.25 25.86 -8.90
N LYS A 28 16.41 26.95 -9.66
CA LYS A 28 15.33 27.66 -10.37
C LYS A 28 14.43 26.64 -11.05
N ALA A 29 13.17 26.55 -10.62
CA ALA A 29 12.18 25.67 -11.19
C ALA A 29 11.96 26.04 -12.67
N PRO A 30 11.97 25.07 -13.60
CA PRO A 30 11.50 25.33 -14.95
C PRO A 30 10.01 25.62 -14.87
N THR A 31 9.60 26.72 -15.51
CA THR A 31 8.20 27.10 -15.72
C THR A 31 7.45 25.92 -16.29
N ALA A 32 6.60 25.27 -15.50
CA ALA A 32 5.72 24.22 -15.97
C ALA A 32 4.74 24.87 -16.96
N VAL A 33 4.92 24.56 -18.24
CA VAL A 33 3.88 24.72 -19.23
C VAL A 33 2.72 23.83 -18.75
N ALA A 34 1.60 24.44 -18.40
CA ALA A 34 0.37 23.77 -18.07
C ALA A 34 -0.12 23.02 -19.32
N THR A 35 0.33 21.78 -19.46
CA THR A 35 -0.27 20.86 -20.41
C THR A 35 -1.64 20.51 -19.85
N ALA A 36 -2.70 20.94 -20.51
CA ALA A 36 -4.06 20.57 -20.17
C ALA A 36 -4.14 19.04 -20.01
N PRO A 37 -4.83 18.52 -18.97
CA PRO A 37 -4.96 17.09 -18.80
C PRO A 37 -5.63 16.51 -20.03
N THR A 38 -4.91 15.65 -20.74
CA THR A 38 -5.49 14.82 -21.81
C THR A 38 -6.63 14.04 -21.18
N PRO A 39 -7.87 14.11 -21.71
CA PRO A 39 -8.98 13.33 -21.16
C PRO A 39 -8.56 11.85 -21.16
N ALA A 40 -8.56 11.25 -19.97
CA ALA A 40 -8.33 9.83 -19.83
C ALA A 40 -9.32 9.08 -20.73
N PRO A 41 -8.91 8.00 -21.44
CA PRO A 41 -9.81 7.22 -22.26
C PRO A 41 -11.01 6.83 -21.41
N ALA A 42 -12.22 7.18 -21.86
CA ALA A 42 -13.45 6.82 -21.16
C ALA A 42 -13.45 5.31 -20.94
N ALA A 43 -13.42 4.90 -19.66
CA ALA A 43 -13.48 3.49 -19.30
C ALA A 43 -14.72 2.89 -19.96
N THR A 44 -14.55 1.84 -20.75
CA THR A 44 -15.64 1.12 -21.36
C THR A 44 -16.61 0.65 -20.28
N PRO A 45 -17.95 0.72 -20.48
CA PRO A 45 -18.92 0.35 -19.45
C PRO A 45 -18.74 -1.07 -18.90
N VAL A 46 -18.12 -1.97 -19.66
CA VAL A 46 -17.78 -3.35 -19.22
C VAL A 46 -16.68 -3.34 -18.16
N ALA A 47 -15.67 -2.47 -18.28
CA ALA A 47 -14.61 -2.35 -17.27
C ALA A 47 -15.14 -1.71 -15.97
N ALA A 48 -16.05 -0.76 -16.07
CA ALA A 48 -16.71 -0.14 -14.91
C ALA A 48 -17.61 -1.13 -14.16
N ALA A 49 -18.36 -1.98 -14.87
CA ALA A 49 -19.19 -3.01 -14.25
C ALA A 49 -18.37 -4.12 -13.58
N ALA A 50 -17.19 -4.46 -14.14
CA ALA A 50 -16.28 -5.43 -13.53
C ALA A 50 -15.64 -4.93 -12.23
N ALA A 51 -15.51 -3.62 -12.07
CA ALA A 51 -14.92 -3.00 -10.88
C ALA A 51 -15.94 -2.75 -9.75
N GLN A 52 -17.25 -2.84 -10.03
CA GLN A 52 -18.29 -2.58 -9.04
C GLN A 52 -18.50 -3.81 -8.15
N LEU A 53 -18.04 -3.70 -6.92
CA LEU A 53 -18.33 -4.63 -5.85
C LEU A 53 -19.42 -4.02 -4.96
N PRO A 54 -20.40 -4.81 -4.46
CA PRO A 54 -21.48 -4.30 -3.63
C PRO A 54 -20.96 -3.71 -2.32
N ASP A 55 -21.71 -2.75 -1.79
CA ASP A 55 -21.41 -2.16 -0.50
C ASP A 55 -21.61 -3.16 0.64
N GLY A 56 -20.90 -2.95 1.74
CA GLY A 56 -20.95 -3.81 2.92
C GLY A 56 -19.68 -3.74 3.75
N ALA A 57 -19.67 -4.46 4.87
CA ALA A 57 -18.53 -4.47 5.79
C ALA A 57 -17.23 -4.92 5.10
N GLY A 58 -17.27 -5.98 4.31
CA GLY A 58 -16.11 -6.45 3.54
C GLY A 58 -15.61 -5.42 2.52
N ARG A 59 -16.52 -4.65 1.89
CA ARG A 59 -16.14 -3.55 0.99
C ARG A 59 -15.39 -2.45 1.72
N GLN A 60 -15.82 -2.10 2.92
CA GLN A 60 -15.16 -1.08 3.74
C GLN A 60 -13.75 -1.55 4.14
N ILE A 61 -13.60 -2.83 4.53
CA ILE A 61 -12.30 -3.42 4.84
C ILE A 61 -11.39 -3.39 3.59
N LEU A 62 -11.89 -3.84 2.45
CA LEU A 62 -11.18 -3.83 1.18
C LEU A 62 -10.66 -2.42 0.83
N ASN A 63 -11.51 -1.40 0.95
CA ASN A 63 -11.15 -0.03 0.61
C ASN A 63 -10.09 0.55 1.56
N ARG A 64 -10.16 0.27 2.87
CA ARG A 64 -9.19 0.83 3.82
C ARG A 64 -7.86 0.07 3.86
N ALA A 65 -7.88 -1.23 3.57
CA ALA A 65 -6.71 -2.08 3.78
C ALA A 65 -5.99 -2.48 2.48
N CYS A 66 -6.72 -2.68 1.39
CA CYS A 66 -6.14 -3.24 0.17
C CYS A 66 -5.81 -2.17 -0.88
N VAL A 67 -6.66 -1.14 -1.02
CA VAL A 67 -6.47 -0.15 -2.09
C VAL A 67 -5.42 0.93 -1.77
N THR A 68 -4.79 0.86 -0.62
CA THR A 68 -3.69 1.76 -0.24
C THR A 68 -2.40 1.49 -1.00
N CYS A 69 -2.16 0.24 -1.40
CA CYS A 69 -0.94 -0.19 -2.09
C CYS A 69 -1.18 -0.49 -3.57
N HIS A 70 -2.39 -0.91 -3.94
CA HIS A 70 -2.74 -1.23 -5.33
C HIS A 70 -4.20 -0.93 -5.60
N GLY A 71 -4.55 -0.72 -6.88
CA GLY A 71 -5.93 -0.40 -7.26
C GLY A 71 -6.88 -1.59 -7.10
N LEU A 72 -8.17 -1.31 -6.95
CA LEU A 72 -9.22 -2.33 -6.85
C LEU A 72 -9.23 -3.30 -8.05
N THR A 73 -8.81 -2.82 -9.21
CA THR A 73 -8.69 -3.62 -10.44
C THR A 73 -7.76 -4.82 -10.25
N GLU A 74 -6.71 -4.65 -9.40
CA GLU A 74 -5.77 -5.74 -9.09
C GLU A 74 -6.42 -6.89 -8.31
N VAL A 75 -7.46 -6.60 -7.54
CA VAL A 75 -8.25 -7.58 -6.81
C VAL A 75 -9.31 -8.20 -7.73
N THR A 76 -10.04 -7.37 -8.47
CA THR A 76 -11.18 -7.81 -9.29
C THR A 76 -10.78 -8.61 -10.53
N LYS A 77 -9.54 -8.50 -11.00
CA LYS A 77 -9.03 -9.31 -12.11
C LYS A 77 -9.03 -10.81 -11.82
N PHE A 78 -9.06 -11.19 -10.55
CA PHE A 78 -9.10 -12.59 -10.12
C PHE A 78 -10.52 -13.14 -9.94
N ARG A 79 -11.52 -12.43 -10.44
CA ARG A 79 -12.92 -12.90 -10.41
C ARG A 79 -13.05 -14.28 -11.03
N GLY A 80 -13.63 -15.24 -10.29
CA GLY A 80 -13.85 -16.61 -10.71
C GLY A 80 -12.63 -17.54 -10.59
N PHE A 81 -11.48 -17.05 -10.08
CA PHE A 81 -10.27 -17.87 -10.01
C PHE A 81 -10.14 -18.65 -8.70
N TYR A 82 -10.45 -18.04 -7.57
CA TYR A 82 -10.12 -18.56 -6.25
C TYR A 82 -11.35 -19.06 -5.49
N ALA A 83 -11.21 -20.21 -4.83
CA ALA A 83 -12.13 -20.69 -3.82
C ALA A 83 -11.95 -19.92 -2.50
N ARG A 84 -12.83 -20.15 -1.51
CA ARG A 84 -12.82 -19.43 -0.22
C ARG A 84 -11.48 -19.55 0.50
N GLU A 85 -10.94 -20.75 0.59
CA GLU A 85 -9.67 -21.01 1.29
C GLU A 85 -8.52 -20.26 0.64
N GLN A 86 -8.48 -20.22 -0.67
CA GLN A 86 -7.46 -19.50 -1.43
C GLN A 86 -7.59 -17.98 -1.23
N TRP A 87 -8.82 -17.44 -1.17
CA TRP A 87 -9.02 -16.05 -0.82
C TRP A 87 -8.54 -15.74 0.60
N ARG A 88 -8.79 -16.64 1.54
CA ARG A 88 -8.30 -16.52 2.91
C ARG A 88 -6.77 -16.47 2.97
N ASP A 89 -6.09 -17.36 2.27
CA ASP A 89 -4.64 -17.40 2.20
C ASP A 89 -4.06 -16.12 1.58
N ILE A 90 -4.73 -15.58 0.55
CA ILE A 90 -4.36 -14.29 -0.05
C ILE A 90 -4.50 -13.15 0.95
N VAL A 91 -5.62 -13.09 1.69
CA VAL A 91 -5.83 -12.05 2.72
C VAL A 91 -4.75 -12.13 3.79
N LEU A 92 -4.44 -13.33 4.30
CA LEU A 92 -3.38 -13.54 5.29
C LEU A 92 -2.01 -13.14 4.75
N THR A 93 -1.69 -13.49 3.51
CA THR A 93 -0.46 -13.08 2.84
C THR A 93 -0.33 -11.55 2.77
N MET A 94 -1.44 -10.84 2.48
CA MET A 94 -1.43 -9.37 2.48
C MET A 94 -1.23 -8.79 3.89
N VAL A 95 -1.76 -9.44 4.93
CA VAL A 95 -1.50 -9.07 6.34
C VAL A 95 -0.01 -9.21 6.65
N ASP A 96 0.63 -10.29 6.23
CA ASP A 96 2.06 -10.51 6.41
C ASP A 96 2.91 -9.44 5.69
N TYR A 97 2.41 -8.89 4.58
CA TYR A 97 3.02 -7.75 3.87
C TYR A 97 2.64 -6.39 4.48
N GLY A 98 1.91 -6.37 5.58
CA GLY A 98 1.61 -5.15 6.34
C GLY A 98 0.25 -4.51 6.00
N ALA A 99 -0.66 -5.21 5.32
CA ALA A 99 -2.00 -4.71 5.13
C ALA A 99 -2.73 -4.57 6.49
N PRO A 100 -3.37 -3.43 6.80
CA PRO A 100 -4.00 -3.18 8.10
C PRO A 100 -5.37 -3.88 8.21
N VAL A 101 -5.38 -5.21 8.12
CA VAL A 101 -6.55 -6.06 8.32
C VAL A 101 -6.46 -6.67 9.71
N GLY A 102 -7.40 -6.32 10.59
CA GLY A 102 -7.47 -6.91 11.92
C GLY A 102 -7.90 -8.38 11.88
N GLU A 103 -7.53 -9.16 12.89
CA GLU A 103 -7.84 -10.60 12.96
C GLU A 103 -9.34 -10.89 12.75
N LYS A 104 -10.22 -10.07 13.34
CA LYS A 104 -11.69 -10.19 13.20
C LYS A 104 -12.17 -9.86 11.77
N ASP A 105 -11.41 -9.07 11.04
CA ASP A 105 -11.76 -8.62 9.69
C ASP A 105 -11.33 -9.61 8.61
N VAL A 106 -10.40 -10.53 8.91
CA VAL A 106 -9.91 -11.54 7.96
C VAL A 106 -11.06 -12.38 7.40
N GLU A 107 -11.89 -12.95 8.28
CA GLU A 107 -13.00 -13.79 7.84
C GLU A 107 -14.08 -12.98 7.10
N VAL A 108 -14.41 -11.78 7.61
CA VAL A 108 -15.40 -10.88 6.97
C VAL A 108 -14.96 -10.51 5.55
N LEU A 109 -13.67 -10.18 5.38
CA LEU A 109 -13.11 -9.86 4.07
C LEU A 109 -13.05 -11.09 3.16
N THR A 110 -12.65 -12.24 3.69
CA THR A 110 -12.61 -13.52 2.96
C THR A 110 -13.98 -13.90 2.43
N ASP A 111 -15.01 -13.87 3.27
CA ASP A 111 -16.38 -14.19 2.89
C ASP A 111 -16.90 -13.20 1.83
N TYR A 112 -16.60 -11.92 1.98
CA TYR A 112 -16.97 -10.91 1.01
C TYR A 112 -16.30 -11.14 -0.36
N LEU A 113 -15.00 -11.41 -0.40
CA LEU A 113 -14.27 -11.70 -1.64
C LEU A 113 -14.80 -12.98 -2.29
N THR A 114 -15.06 -14.00 -1.49
CA THR A 114 -15.62 -15.28 -1.98
C THR A 114 -17.00 -15.07 -2.60
N ALA A 115 -17.89 -14.36 -1.93
CA ALA A 115 -19.24 -14.13 -2.42
C ALA A 115 -19.27 -13.33 -3.73
N ASN A 116 -18.36 -12.38 -3.90
CA ASN A 116 -18.39 -11.44 -5.01
C ASN A 116 -17.39 -11.75 -6.13
N LEU A 117 -16.30 -12.44 -5.82
CA LEU A 117 -15.21 -12.74 -6.74
C LEU A 117 -14.85 -14.22 -6.78
N GLY A 118 -15.42 -15.05 -5.90
CA GLY A 118 -15.05 -16.44 -5.76
C GLY A 118 -15.37 -17.29 -7.00
N LYS A 119 -14.71 -18.43 -7.08
CA LYS A 119 -14.98 -19.48 -8.06
C LYS A 119 -16.39 -20.04 -7.77
N LYS A 120 -17.19 -20.13 -8.81
CA LYS A 120 -18.53 -20.75 -8.79
C LYS A 120 -18.44 -22.21 -9.18
#